data_ba3f444d6f9f008c4cc55c3c422ecb4f
#
_entry.id   ba3f444d6f9f008c4cc55c3c422ecb4f
#
_cell.length_a   1.000
_cell.length_b   1.000
_cell.length_c   1.000
_cell.angle_alpha   90.00
_cell.angle_beta   90.00
_cell.angle_gamma   90.00
#
_symmetry.space_group_name_H-M   'P 1'
#
loop_
_entity.id
_entity.type
_entity.pdbx_description
1 polymer ?
#
loop_
_entity_poly.entity_id
_entity_poly.type
_entity_poly.pdbx_seq_one_letter_code
_entity_poly.pdbx_strand_id
1 'polypeptide(L)'
;MNKQLAFVLSGGGARGALQAGALRALLEAGLHPDMLVGTSAGAINATYLAVHGVNLASVESLAQAWHDAASGDLLTSNYVWATLSTFFNRSSRGGYQRMRDFFIAHGLTPDLRFGDLQGVRLIVVAAELNCGCPVLYGPDPQQLVLDAVLASAALPPWVPPIEKDGQLLMDGGLISNLPIEPAVTQGATDIIALELADTREISAEARGWLPFLSKLRNMAERRQTALELEVAAARGVPVRRIELRCVSPVAVWDFQRADELISRGYEITRREIDGWQREPPPLWPQRLRRRLKSIRSKRV
;
A
#
# COMPACT_ATOMS: atom_id res chain seq x y z
N MET A 1 -17.53 -11.85 -18.66
CA MET A 1 -16.57 -11.86 -17.54
C MET A 1 -17.15 -11.02 -16.40
N ASN A 2 -17.16 -11.53 -15.18
CA ASN A 2 -17.59 -10.75 -14.03
C ASN A 2 -16.61 -9.59 -13.84
N LYS A 3 -17.16 -8.38 -13.62
CA LYS A 3 -16.35 -7.19 -13.38
C LYS A 3 -15.73 -7.26 -11.98
N GLN A 4 -14.41 -7.12 -11.91
CA GLN A 4 -13.65 -7.12 -10.67
C GLN A 4 -12.98 -5.76 -10.47
N LEU A 5 -13.45 -5.01 -9.48
CA LEU A 5 -12.84 -3.75 -9.06
C LEU A 5 -11.70 -4.05 -8.09
N ALA A 6 -10.48 -3.66 -8.45
CA ALA A 6 -9.34 -3.71 -7.54
C ALA A 6 -9.04 -2.34 -6.93
N PHE A 7 -8.74 -2.32 -5.62
CA PHE A 7 -8.02 -1.21 -5.00
C PHE A 7 -6.55 -1.60 -4.93
N VAL A 8 -5.70 -0.78 -5.54
CA VAL A 8 -4.25 -0.98 -5.62
C VAL A 8 -3.59 0.07 -4.74
N LEU A 9 -2.82 -0.38 -3.74
CA LEU A 9 -2.24 0.45 -2.70
C LEU A 9 -0.71 0.41 -2.77
N SER A 10 -0.10 1.57 -3.00
CA SER A 10 1.37 1.65 -3.10
C SER A 10 2.08 1.59 -1.75
N GLY A 11 3.35 1.26 -1.79
CA GLY A 11 4.26 1.42 -0.66
C GLY A 11 4.57 2.88 -0.34
N GLY A 12 5.04 3.13 0.90
CA GLY A 12 5.39 4.50 1.30
C GLY A 12 5.69 4.72 2.78
N GLY A 13 5.84 3.68 3.59
CA GLY A 13 6.10 3.77 5.04
C GLY A 13 4.98 4.51 5.78
N ALA A 14 5.33 5.42 6.68
CA ALA A 14 4.38 6.21 7.49
C ALA A 14 3.33 6.97 6.66
N ARG A 15 3.64 7.31 5.39
CA ARG A 15 2.68 7.94 4.47
C ARG A 15 1.48 7.05 4.16
N GLY A 16 1.55 5.74 4.48
CA GLY A 16 0.43 4.80 4.39
C GLY A 16 -0.82 5.26 5.13
N ALA A 17 -0.69 6.11 6.14
CA ALA A 17 -1.80 6.74 6.84
C ALA A 17 -2.71 7.59 5.91
N LEU A 18 -2.17 8.19 4.82
CA LEU A 18 -2.97 8.84 3.77
C LEU A 18 -3.98 7.87 3.14
N GLN A 19 -3.57 6.61 2.94
CA GLN A 19 -4.45 5.60 2.34
C GLN A 19 -5.61 5.23 3.26
N ALA A 20 -5.45 5.26 4.59
CA ALA A 20 -6.56 5.04 5.52
C ALA A 20 -7.66 6.09 5.31
N GLY A 21 -7.30 7.37 5.22
CA GLY A 21 -8.25 8.43 4.89
C GLY A 21 -8.87 8.27 3.49
N ALA A 22 -8.07 7.89 2.50
CA ALA A 22 -8.53 7.64 1.13
C ALA A 22 -9.54 6.48 1.07
N LEU A 23 -9.26 5.37 1.75
CA LEU A 23 -10.15 4.21 1.84
C LEU A 23 -11.49 4.58 2.48
N ARG A 24 -11.46 5.39 3.55
CA ARG A 24 -12.68 5.94 4.14
C ARG A 24 -13.52 6.69 3.11
N ALA A 25 -12.93 7.61 2.36
CA ALA A 25 -13.64 8.40 1.35
C ALA A 25 -14.23 7.53 0.22
N LEU A 26 -13.49 6.50 -0.22
CA LEU A 26 -13.97 5.54 -1.23
C LEU A 26 -15.16 4.73 -0.71
N LEU A 27 -15.09 4.20 0.50
CA LEU A 27 -16.19 3.41 1.09
C LEU A 27 -17.43 4.27 1.37
N GLU A 28 -17.28 5.49 1.87
CA GLU A 28 -18.39 6.45 2.01
C GLU A 28 -19.06 6.79 0.67
N ALA A 29 -18.30 6.78 -0.42
CA ALA A 29 -18.81 6.92 -1.77
C ALA A 29 -19.46 5.63 -2.32
N GLY A 30 -19.53 4.56 -1.51
CA GLY A 30 -20.11 3.27 -1.91
C GLY A 30 -19.26 2.49 -2.91
N LEU A 31 -17.97 2.79 -2.99
CA LEU A 31 -17.00 2.04 -3.79
C LEU A 31 -16.41 0.94 -2.95
N HIS A 32 -16.72 -0.31 -3.28
CA HIS A 32 -16.22 -1.49 -2.59
C HIS A 32 -15.38 -2.33 -3.55
N PRO A 33 -14.15 -2.71 -3.18
CA PRO A 33 -13.30 -3.55 -4.03
C PRO A 33 -13.76 -5.02 -3.97
N ASP A 34 -13.57 -5.71 -5.07
CA ASP A 34 -13.61 -7.18 -5.13
C ASP A 34 -12.21 -7.76 -4.84
N MET A 35 -11.17 -6.93 -5.00
CA MET A 35 -9.76 -7.29 -4.81
C MET A 35 -8.98 -6.13 -4.16
N LEU A 36 -8.12 -6.46 -3.21
CA LEU A 36 -7.12 -5.57 -2.62
C LEU A 36 -5.73 -6.04 -3.04
N VAL A 37 -4.92 -5.12 -3.58
CA VAL A 37 -3.54 -5.43 -3.98
C VAL A 37 -2.63 -4.39 -3.35
N GLY A 38 -1.60 -4.82 -2.64
CA GLY A 38 -0.76 -3.88 -1.91
C GLY A 38 0.71 -4.25 -1.85
N THR A 39 1.54 -3.22 -1.73
CA THR A 39 3.00 -3.32 -1.50
C THR A 39 3.36 -2.53 -0.25
N SER A 40 4.21 -3.08 0.64
CA SER A 40 4.74 -2.37 1.82
C SER A 40 3.61 -1.80 2.70
N ALA A 41 3.59 -0.51 2.97
CA ALA A 41 2.49 0.16 3.69
C ALA A 41 1.11 -0.12 3.06
N GLY A 42 1.04 -0.19 1.74
CA GLY A 42 -0.19 -0.57 1.03
C GLY A 42 -0.61 -2.02 1.29
N ALA A 43 0.36 -2.93 1.42
CA ALA A 43 0.09 -4.31 1.82
C ALA A 43 -0.45 -4.40 3.26
N ILE A 44 0.08 -3.58 4.17
CA ILE A 44 -0.42 -3.48 5.56
C ILE A 44 -1.89 -3.05 5.55
N ASN A 45 -2.23 -1.96 4.86
CA ASN A 45 -3.59 -1.44 4.78
C ASN A 45 -4.55 -2.44 4.10
N ALA A 46 -4.12 -3.05 3.00
CA ALA A 46 -4.89 -4.06 2.28
C ALA A 46 -5.16 -5.31 3.14
N THR A 47 -4.13 -5.82 3.82
CA THR A 47 -4.23 -6.96 4.73
C THR A 47 -5.17 -6.65 5.89
N TYR A 48 -5.04 -5.47 6.50
CA TYR A 48 -5.91 -5.07 7.60
C TYR A 48 -7.40 -5.14 7.19
N LEU A 49 -7.75 -4.55 6.05
CA LEU A 49 -9.13 -4.59 5.55
C LEU A 49 -9.57 -5.99 5.11
N ALA A 50 -8.68 -6.82 4.59
CA ALA A 50 -9.03 -8.18 4.22
C ALA A 50 -9.33 -9.05 5.45
N VAL A 51 -8.63 -8.83 6.56
CA VAL A 51 -8.82 -9.55 7.84
C VAL A 51 -10.07 -9.08 8.58
N HIS A 52 -10.27 -7.77 8.68
CA HIS A 52 -11.35 -7.17 9.49
C HIS A 52 -12.63 -6.88 8.68
N GLY A 53 -12.60 -7.13 7.37
CA GLY A 53 -13.68 -6.79 6.45
C GLY A 53 -13.56 -5.39 5.87
N VAL A 54 -14.06 -5.20 4.65
CA VAL A 54 -14.00 -3.93 3.92
C VAL A 54 -15.23 -3.07 4.26
N ASN A 55 -15.16 -2.36 5.38
CA ASN A 55 -16.23 -1.50 5.88
C ASN A 55 -15.66 -0.28 6.63
N LEU A 56 -16.52 0.69 6.97
CA LEU A 56 -16.10 1.94 7.62
C LEU A 56 -15.53 1.71 9.04
N ALA A 57 -16.08 0.76 9.80
CA ALA A 57 -15.58 0.47 11.14
C ALA A 57 -14.14 -0.09 11.09
N SER A 58 -13.85 -0.96 10.12
CA SER A 58 -12.50 -1.48 9.91
C SER A 58 -11.52 -0.38 9.48
N VAL A 59 -11.95 0.61 8.69
CA VAL A 59 -11.11 1.76 8.33
C VAL A 59 -10.85 2.67 9.52
N GLU A 60 -11.82 2.88 10.40
CA GLU A 60 -11.63 3.62 11.66
C GLU A 60 -10.64 2.91 12.58
N SER A 61 -10.75 1.58 12.71
CA SER A 61 -9.79 0.78 13.46
C SER A 61 -8.40 0.77 12.81
N LEU A 62 -8.30 0.79 11.47
CA LEU A 62 -7.04 0.96 10.75
C LEU A 62 -6.41 2.33 11.05
N ALA A 63 -7.21 3.40 11.11
CA ALA A 63 -6.72 4.71 11.50
C ALA A 63 -6.13 4.68 12.92
N GLN A 64 -6.80 4.00 13.87
CA GLN A 64 -6.26 3.81 15.21
C GLN A 64 -4.94 3.02 15.20
N ALA A 65 -4.82 1.96 14.39
CA ALA A 65 -3.57 1.21 14.26
C ALA A 65 -2.40 2.09 13.76
N TRP A 66 -2.65 3.08 12.89
CA TRP A 66 -1.64 4.08 12.50
C TRP A 66 -1.22 4.99 13.66
N HIS A 67 -2.12 5.34 14.59
CA HIS A 67 -1.77 6.07 15.81
C HIS A 67 -0.97 5.19 16.77
N ASP A 68 -1.36 3.93 16.92
CA ASP A 68 -0.65 2.97 17.78
C ASP A 68 0.77 2.71 17.26
N ALA A 69 0.98 2.73 15.93
CA ALA A 69 2.29 2.62 15.31
C ALA A 69 3.24 3.77 15.72
N ALA A 70 2.70 4.97 15.96
CA ALA A 70 3.47 6.10 16.45
C ALA A 70 4.00 5.89 17.88
N SER A 71 3.26 5.15 18.70
CA SER A 71 3.63 4.83 20.08
C SER A 71 4.55 3.62 20.18
N GLY A 72 4.47 2.71 19.21
CA GLY A 72 5.15 1.40 19.22
C GLY A 72 6.60 1.41 18.73
N ASP A 73 7.16 2.56 18.33
CA ASP A 73 8.52 2.70 17.76
C ASP A 73 8.85 1.60 16.72
N LEU A 74 7.91 1.36 15.80
CA LEU A 74 8.01 0.28 14.79
C LEU A 74 9.25 0.42 13.91
N LEU A 75 9.57 1.66 13.51
CA LEU A 75 10.77 2.01 12.76
C LEU A 75 11.52 3.09 13.53
N THR A 76 12.70 2.75 14.03
CA THR A 76 13.52 3.72 14.78
C THR A 76 13.90 4.93 13.92
N SER A 77 13.78 6.13 14.50
CA SER A 77 14.22 7.38 13.88
C SER A 77 15.76 7.47 13.74
N ASN A 78 16.51 6.66 14.49
CA ASN A 78 17.97 6.62 14.43
C ASN A 78 18.46 5.77 13.23
N TYR A 79 18.28 6.33 12.03
CA TYR A 79 18.70 5.71 10.78
C TYR A 79 20.20 5.37 10.75
N VAL A 80 21.05 6.20 11.34
CA VAL A 80 22.51 5.97 11.38
C VAL A 80 22.82 4.71 12.18
N TRP A 81 22.19 4.55 13.34
CA TRP A 81 22.39 3.36 14.17
C TRP A 81 21.81 2.10 13.48
N ALA A 82 20.65 2.19 12.86
CA ALA A 82 20.05 1.10 12.10
C ALA A 82 20.96 0.64 10.95
N THR A 83 21.53 1.59 10.20
CA THR A 83 22.48 1.30 9.11
C THR A 83 23.77 0.65 9.63
N LEU A 84 24.35 1.19 10.70
CA LEU A 84 25.55 0.61 11.32
C LEU A 84 25.29 -0.79 11.87
N SER A 85 24.15 -1.02 12.51
CA SER A 85 23.80 -2.35 13.04
C SER A 85 23.67 -3.40 11.93
N THR A 86 23.18 -3.00 10.76
CA THR A 86 23.09 -3.87 9.57
C THR A 86 24.48 -4.19 9.02
N PHE A 87 25.36 -3.21 8.93
CA PHE A 87 26.75 -3.42 8.50
C PHE A 87 27.56 -4.35 9.41
N PHE A 88 27.32 -4.29 10.72
CA PHE A 88 28.01 -5.14 11.68
C PHE A 88 27.32 -6.48 11.93
N ASN A 89 26.38 -6.87 11.08
CA ASN A 89 25.60 -8.12 11.18
C ASN A 89 25.01 -8.33 12.60
N ARG A 90 24.83 -7.26 13.36
CA ARG A 90 24.11 -7.24 14.63
C ARG A 90 22.63 -7.25 14.32
N SER A 91 22.11 -8.43 14.36
CA SER A 91 20.74 -8.85 14.19
C SER A 91 19.69 -7.73 14.38
N SER A 92 19.08 -7.29 13.28
CA SER A 92 17.82 -6.52 13.27
C SER A 92 16.60 -7.44 13.58
N ARG A 93 16.85 -8.60 14.25
CA ARG A 93 15.77 -9.48 14.76
C ARG A 93 14.73 -8.69 15.55
N GLY A 94 15.15 -7.61 16.24
CA GLY A 94 14.26 -6.74 16.98
C GLY A 94 13.25 -6.00 16.08
N GLY A 95 13.63 -5.56 14.89
CA GLY A 95 12.70 -4.88 13.94
C GLY A 95 11.63 -5.84 13.41
N TYR A 96 12.07 -7.02 12.95
CA TYR A 96 11.15 -8.07 12.52
C TYR A 96 10.17 -8.47 13.64
N GLN A 97 10.69 -8.71 14.86
CA GLN A 97 9.86 -9.13 15.99
C GLN A 97 8.85 -8.05 16.38
N ARG A 98 9.27 -6.79 16.47
CA ARG A 98 8.33 -5.66 16.75
C ARG A 98 7.22 -5.57 15.73
N MET A 99 7.56 -5.70 14.45
CA MET A 99 6.56 -5.64 13.36
C MET A 99 5.60 -6.83 13.43
N ARG A 100 6.11 -8.02 13.66
CA ARG A 100 5.32 -9.24 13.86
C ARG A 100 4.35 -9.09 15.03
N ASP A 101 4.85 -8.67 16.18
CA ASP A 101 4.07 -8.52 17.41
C ASP A 101 2.99 -7.41 17.22
N PHE A 102 3.33 -6.35 16.50
CA PHE A 102 2.37 -5.29 16.14
C PHE A 102 1.22 -5.84 15.29
N PHE A 103 1.48 -6.62 14.25
CA PHE A 103 0.43 -7.19 13.42
C PHE A 103 -0.45 -8.17 14.21
N ILE A 104 0.15 -8.99 15.08
CA ILE A 104 -0.61 -9.90 15.93
C ILE A 104 -1.50 -9.13 16.92
N ALA A 105 -0.97 -8.08 17.56
CA ALA A 105 -1.74 -7.22 18.46
C ALA A 105 -2.93 -6.54 17.77
N HIS A 106 -2.84 -6.33 16.44
CA HIS A 106 -3.90 -5.74 15.62
C HIS A 106 -4.73 -6.80 14.86
N GLY A 107 -4.80 -8.03 15.38
CA GLY A 107 -5.77 -9.05 14.97
C GLY A 107 -5.31 -9.99 13.86
N LEU A 108 -4.05 -9.92 13.41
CA LEU A 108 -3.53 -10.87 12.43
C LEU A 108 -2.99 -12.13 13.13
N THR A 109 -3.73 -13.24 13.05
CA THR A 109 -3.29 -14.49 13.66
C THR A 109 -2.18 -15.16 12.85
N PRO A 110 -1.19 -15.81 13.52
CA PRO A 110 -0.02 -16.38 12.83
C PRO A 110 -0.34 -17.50 11.83
N ASP A 111 -1.44 -18.20 12.03
CA ASP A 111 -1.90 -19.36 11.24
C ASP A 111 -2.91 -18.99 10.16
N LEU A 112 -3.34 -17.73 10.09
CA LEU A 112 -4.30 -17.27 9.09
C LEU A 112 -3.75 -17.45 7.67
N ARG A 113 -4.51 -18.13 6.83
CA ARG A 113 -4.17 -18.37 5.42
C ARG A 113 -4.97 -17.47 4.49
N PHE A 114 -4.44 -17.25 3.29
CA PHE A 114 -5.19 -16.50 2.26
C PHE A 114 -6.54 -17.15 1.92
N GLY A 115 -6.62 -18.48 1.97
CA GLY A 115 -7.89 -19.21 1.75
C GLY A 115 -8.95 -19.00 2.82
N ASP A 116 -8.57 -18.54 4.01
CA ASP A 116 -9.50 -18.29 5.12
C ASP A 116 -10.15 -16.88 5.02
N LEU A 117 -9.58 -15.99 4.19
CA LEU A 117 -10.10 -14.63 4.02
C LEU A 117 -11.45 -14.63 3.30
N GLN A 118 -12.40 -13.85 3.80
CA GLN A 118 -13.75 -13.75 3.28
C GLN A 118 -14.06 -12.38 2.70
N GLY A 119 -14.90 -12.35 1.70
CA GLY A 119 -15.51 -11.10 1.19
C GLY A 119 -14.65 -10.29 0.20
N VAL A 120 -13.35 -10.34 0.28
CA VAL A 120 -12.43 -9.64 -0.64
C VAL A 120 -11.19 -10.51 -0.92
N ARG A 121 -10.73 -10.52 -2.16
CA ARG A 121 -9.49 -11.19 -2.53
C ARG A 121 -8.30 -10.29 -2.20
N LEU A 122 -7.30 -10.83 -1.49
CA LEU A 122 -6.08 -10.11 -1.12
C LEU A 122 -4.91 -10.61 -1.97
N ILE A 123 -4.10 -9.67 -2.48
CA ILE A 123 -2.80 -9.92 -3.12
C ILE A 123 -1.76 -9.02 -2.45
N VAL A 124 -0.70 -9.62 -1.97
CA VAL A 124 0.44 -8.92 -1.36
C VAL A 124 1.68 -9.12 -2.21
N VAL A 125 2.40 -8.02 -2.49
CA VAL A 125 3.60 -8.03 -3.33
C VAL A 125 4.84 -7.86 -2.48
N ALA A 126 5.76 -8.81 -2.58
CA ALA A 126 7.13 -8.73 -2.06
C ALA A 126 8.13 -8.84 -3.21
N ALA A 127 9.41 -8.67 -2.94
CA ALA A 127 10.49 -8.86 -3.89
C ALA A 127 11.40 -10.00 -3.45
N GLU A 128 11.86 -10.82 -4.39
CA GLU A 128 12.97 -11.74 -4.18
C GLU A 128 14.26 -11.06 -4.63
N LEU A 129 15.21 -10.97 -3.70
CA LEU A 129 16.40 -10.11 -3.84
C LEU A 129 17.40 -10.63 -4.88
N ASN A 130 17.56 -11.96 -5.01
CA ASN A 130 18.58 -12.54 -5.88
C ASN A 130 18.19 -12.50 -7.36
N CYS A 131 16.90 -12.75 -7.67
CA CYS A 131 16.42 -12.67 -9.07
C CYS A 131 15.93 -11.26 -9.45
N GLY A 132 15.62 -10.40 -8.46
CA GLY A 132 14.93 -9.13 -8.72
C GLY A 132 13.51 -9.35 -9.25
N CYS A 133 12.83 -10.39 -8.79
CA CYS A 133 11.52 -10.81 -9.25
C CYS A 133 10.43 -10.43 -8.23
N PRO A 134 9.20 -10.09 -8.70
CA PRO A 134 8.07 -9.96 -7.79
C PRO A 134 7.66 -11.33 -7.25
N VAL A 135 7.36 -11.37 -5.97
CA VAL A 135 6.73 -12.53 -5.29
C VAL A 135 5.32 -12.14 -4.92
N LEU A 136 4.34 -12.85 -5.48
CA LEU A 136 2.92 -12.60 -5.22
C LEU A 136 2.41 -13.62 -4.20
N TYR A 137 1.88 -13.10 -3.10
CA TYR A 137 1.13 -13.86 -2.13
C TYR A 137 -0.38 -13.66 -2.37
N GLY A 138 -1.16 -14.73 -2.16
CA GLY A 138 -2.61 -14.73 -2.34
C GLY A 138 -3.13 -15.59 -3.48
N PRO A 139 -2.36 -15.85 -4.57
CA PRO A 139 -2.78 -16.84 -5.58
C PRO A 139 -2.85 -18.28 -5.02
N ASP A 140 -1.95 -18.64 -4.12
CA ASP A 140 -2.00 -19.92 -3.38
C ASP A 140 -2.75 -19.72 -2.04
N PRO A 141 -3.91 -20.36 -1.85
CA PRO A 141 -4.71 -20.23 -0.64
C PRO A 141 -4.04 -20.77 0.62
N GLN A 142 -2.99 -21.59 0.50
CA GLN A 142 -2.26 -22.16 1.64
C GLN A 142 -1.20 -21.23 2.21
N GLN A 143 -0.84 -20.16 1.52
CA GLN A 143 0.13 -19.17 2.01
C GLN A 143 -0.38 -18.49 3.30
N LEU A 144 0.56 -18.19 4.21
CA LEU A 144 0.27 -17.47 5.44
C LEU A 144 0.23 -15.96 5.19
N VAL A 145 -0.84 -15.30 5.66
CA VAL A 145 -1.03 -13.85 5.50
C VAL A 145 0.03 -13.06 6.27
N LEU A 146 0.40 -13.52 7.47
CA LEU A 146 1.44 -12.89 8.29
C LEU A 146 2.80 -12.90 7.58
N ASP A 147 3.19 -14.01 6.98
CA ASP A 147 4.45 -14.11 6.23
C ASP A 147 4.49 -13.15 5.04
N ALA A 148 3.38 -13.05 4.33
CA ALA A 148 3.24 -12.15 3.18
C ALA A 148 3.43 -10.68 3.55
N VAL A 149 2.73 -10.22 4.61
CA VAL A 149 2.81 -8.82 5.02
C VAL A 149 4.16 -8.48 5.61
N LEU A 150 4.78 -9.40 6.35
CA LEU A 150 6.14 -9.24 6.88
C LEU A 150 7.17 -9.16 5.76
N ALA A 151 7.09 -10.02 4.74
CA ALA A 151 7.96 -9.98 3.58
C ALA A 151 7.81 -8.67 2.80
N SER A 152 6.56 -8.26 2.53
CA SER A 152 6.26 -7.03 1.81
C SER A 152 6.68 -5.76 2.55
N ALA A 153 6.77 -5.81 3.88
CA ALA A 153 7.18 -4.69 4.74
C ALA A 153 8.65 -4.79 5.23
N ALA A 154 9.41 -5.80 4.76
CA ALA A 154 10.82 -5.98 5.12
C ALA A 154 11.71 -4.95 4.41
N LEU A 155 11.75 -3.72 4.96
CA LEU A 155 12.49 -2.58 4.43
C LEU A 155 13.83 -2.40 5.15
N PRO A 156 14.98 -2.68 4.50
CA PRO A 156 16.29 -2.35 5.07
C PRO A 156 16.46 -0.82 5.23
N PRO A 157 17.14 -0.35 6.26
CA PRO A 157 17.90 -1.09 7.28
C PRO A 157 17.09 -1.49 8.52
N TRP A 158 15.78 -1.16 8.61
CA TRP A 158 14.95 -1.42 9.80
C TRP A 158 14.60 -2.90 9.97
N VAL A 159 14.27 -3.55 8.85
CA VAL A 159 13.99 -4.99 8.80
C VAL A 159 14.86 -5.60 7.68
N PRO A 160 15.69 -6.59 7.99
CA PRO A 160 16.50 -7.26 6.98
C PRO A 160 15.63 -8.09 6.06
N PRO A 161 16.16 -8.47 4.88
CA PRO A 161 15.52 -9.47 4.05
C PRO A 161 15.23 -10.76 4.84
N ILE A 162 14.09 -11.37 4.55
CA ILE A 162 13.60 -12.57 5.24
C ILE A 162 13.93 -13.78 4.39
N GLU A 163 14.69 -14.71 4.95
CA GLU A 163 14.94 -15.99 4.29
C GLU A 163 13.76 -16.93 4.52
N LYS A 164 13.15 -17.39 3.43
CA LYS A 164 12.03 -18.33 3.44
C LYS A 164 12.05 -19.20 2.19
N ASP A 165 11.96 -20.52 2.37
CA ASP A 165 11.89 -21.51 1.29
C ASP A 165 13.02 -21.35 0.24
N GLY A 166 14.23 -20.98 0.68
CA GLY A 166 15.41 -20.73 -0.16
C GLY A 166 15.37 -19.39 -0.93
N GLN A 167 14.38 -18.55 -0.69
CA GLN A 167 14.26 -17.21 -1.23
C GLN A 167 14.68 -16.16 -0.21
N LEU A 168 15.24 -15.05 -0.66
CA LEU A 168 15.57 -13.90 0.16
C LEU A 168 14.60 -12.77 -0.13
N LEU A 169 13.56 -12.65 0.71
CA LEU A 169 12.41 -11.79 0.50
C LEU A 169 12.59 -10.41 1.16
N MET A 170 12.14 -9.38 0.48
CA MET A 170 12.16 -8.01 0.99
C MET A 170 10.97 -7.18 0.47
N ASP A 171 10.90 -5.93 0.93
CA ASP A 171 9.89 -4.96 0.51
C ASP A 171 9.76 -4.90 -1.03
N GLY A 172 8.53 -5.06 -1.51
CA GLY A 172 8.21 -5.09 -2.92
C GLY A 172 8.36 -3.75 -3.65
N GLY A 173 8.59 -2.65 -2.92
CA GLY A 173 8.57 -1.30 -3.48
C GLY A 173 9.62 -1.02 -4.56
N LEU A 174 10.72 -1.77 -4.59
CA LEU A 174 11.72 -1.65 -5.66
C LEU A 174 11.32 -2.36 -6.96
N ILE A 175 10.35 -3.29 -6.90
CA ILE A 175 9.94 -4.12 -8.04
C ILE A 175 8.57 -3.70 -8.56
N SER A 176 7.60 -3.44 -7.67
CA SER A 176 6.24 -3.01 -8.00
C SER A 176 5.68 -2.20 -6.84
N ASN A 177 6.04 -0.91 -6.79
CA ASN A 177 5.61 -0.03 -5.68
C ASN A 177 4.13 0.28 -5.73
N LEU A 178 3.55 0.51 -6.91
CA LEU A 178 2.13 0.64 -7.15
C LEU A 178 1.65 -0.55 -7.98
N PRO A 179 1.23 -1.68 -7.36
CA PRO A 179 1.13 -2.99 -8.01
C PRO A 179 -0.08 -3.12 -8.95
N ILE A 180 -0.10 -2.33 -10.03
CA ILE A 180 -1.15 -2.32 -11.06
C ILE A 180 -1.04 -3.58 -11.93
N GLU A 181 0.17 -3.93 -12.38
CA GLU A 181 0.40 -5.13 -13.20
C GLU A 181 0.00 -6.40 -12.43
N PRO A 182 0.38 -6.60 -11.14
CA PRO A 182 -0.15 -7.68 -10.33
C PRO A 182 -1.68 -7.73 -10.27
N ALA A 183 -2.35 -6.58 -10.13
CA ALA A 183 -3.81 -6.54 -10.13
C ALA A 183 -4.40 -7.00 -11.47
N VAL A 184 -3.83 -6.53 -12.60
CA VAL A 184 -4.26 -6.89 -13.95
C VAL A 184 -4.07 -8.38 -14.21
N THR A 185 -2.93 -8.94 -13.86
CA THR A 185 -2.62 -10.38 -14.05
C THR A 185 -3.48 -11.27 -13.18
N GLN A 186 -3.90 -10.77 -12.02
CA GLN A 186 -4.83 -11.46 -11.13
C GLN A 186 -6.31 -11.25 -11.49
N GLY A 187 -6.60 -10.60 -12.63
CA GLY A 187 -7.94 -10.55 -13.21
C GLY A 187 -8.75 -9.30 -12.85
N ALA A 188 -8.13 -8.23 -12.36
CA ALA A 188 -8.82 -6.96 -12.20
C ALA A 188 -9.31 -6.43 -13.56
N THR A 189 -10.56 -5.96 -13.60
CA THR A 189 -11.16 -5.35 -14.81
C THR A 189 -11.31 -3.85 -14.69
N ASP A 190 -11.22 -3.32 -13.48
CA ASP A 190 -11.26 -1.90 -13.16
C ASP A 190 -10.33 -1.66 -11.96
N ILE A 191 -9.56 -0.59 -11.95
CA ILE A 191 -8.60 -0.30 -10.89
C ILE A 191 -8.80 1.12 -10.34
N ILE A 192 -8.82 1.24 -9.01
CA ILE A 192 -8.59 2.49 -8.28
C ILE A 192 -7.25 2.34 -7.58
N ALA A 193 -6.27 3.13 -8.02
CA ALA A 193 -4.91 3.08 -7.52
C ALA A 193 -4.64 4.25 -6.55
N LEU A 194 -4.25 3.94 -5.31
CA LEU A 194 -3.90 4.88 -4.26
C LEU A 194 -2.38 5.00 -4.18
N GLU A 195 -1.82 5.98 -4.87
CA GLU A 195 -0.39 6.21 -4.95
C GLU A 195 0.10 7.18 -3.88
N LEU A 196 1.06 6.76 -3.07
CA LEU A 196 1.73 7.60 -2.10
C LEU A 196 2.88 8.37 -2.78
N ALA A 197 2.57 9.56 -3.29
CA ALA A 197 3.56 10.36 -4.00
C ALA A 197 4.55 11.00 -3.02
N ASP A 198 5.85 10.83 -3.29
CA ASP A 198 6.90 11.54 -2.56
C ASP A 198 7.09 12.92 -3.19
N THR A 199 6.71 13.95 -2.44
CA THR A 199 6.78 15.36 -2.89
C THR A 199 8.14 16.00 -2.66
N ARG A 200 9.11 15.24 -2.12
CA ARG A 200 10.46 15.79 -1.91
C ARG A 200 11.11 16.08 -3.26
N GLU A 201 11.20 17.36 -3.58
CA GLU A 201 12.14 17.82 -4.59
C GLU A 201 13.53 17.76 -3.98
N ILE A 202 14.36 16.86 -4.50
CA ILE A 202 15.75 16.83 -4.14
C ILE A 202 16.41 17.93 -4.99
N SER A 203 16.74 19.07 -4.35
CA SER A 203 17.45 20.15 -5.03
C SER A 203 18.76 19.60 -5.61
N ALA A 204 19.22 20.17 -6.72
CA ALA A 204 20.52 19.81 -7.31
C ALA A 204 21.68 20.03 -6.31
N GLU A 205 21.44 20.83 -5.27
CA GLU A 205 22.36 21.15 -4.20
C GLU A 205 22.37 20.16 -3.04
N ALA A 206 21.42 19.20 -2.99
CA ALA A 206 21.39 18.18 -1.96
C ALA A 206 22.64 17.30 -2.06
N ARG A 207 23.66 17.68 -1.31
CA ARG A 207 24.94 16.96 -1.22
C ARG A 207 24.79 15.82 -0.21
N GLY A 208 25.22 14.62 -0.59
CA GLY A 208 25.29 13.47 0.29
C GLY A 208 24.70 12.20 -0.31
N TRP A 209 25.14 11.09 0.22
CA TRP A 209 24.78 9.74 -0.27
C TRP A 209 23.29 9.41 -0.09
N LEU A 210 22.69 9.75 1.05
CA LEU A 210 21.29 9.44 1.34
C LEU A 210 20.28 10.18 0.43
N PRO A 211 20.40 11.51 0.19
CA PRO A 211 19.59 12.21 -0.80
C PRO A 211 19.72 11.61 -2.20
N PHE A 212 20.93 11.21 -2.59
CA PHE A 212 21.18 10.58 -3.88
C PHE A 212 20.46 9.23 -4.02
N LEU A 213 20.55 8.35 -3.00
CA LEU A 213 19.82 7.07 -3.00
C LEU A 213 18.30 7.26 -3.06
N SER A 214 17.77 8.23 -2.29
CA SER A 214 16.35 8.58 -2.36
C SER A 214 15.92 9.01 -3.76
N LYS A 215 16.77 9.78 -4.44
CA LYS A 215 16.51 10.23 -5.82
C LYS A 215 16.51 9.04 -6.80
N LEU A 216 17.46 8.13 -6.69
CA LEU A 216 17.52 6.92 -7.50
C LEU A 216 16.27 6.07 -7.31
N ARG A 217 15.86 5.83 -6.06
CA ARG A 217 14.65 5.10 -5.75
C ARG A 217 13.42 5.77 -6.37
N ASN A 218 13.22 7.05 -6.15
CA ASN A 218 12.06 7.77 -6.70
C ASN A 218 12.03 7.75 -8.24
N MET A 219 13.21 7.79 -8.89
CA MET A 219 13.30 7.65 -10.34
C MET A 219 12.87 6.26 -10.79
N ALA A 220 13.31 5.21 -10.11
CA ALA A 220 12.92 3.83 -10.40
C ALA A 220 11.41 3.62 -10.19
N GLU A 221 10.87 4.06 -9.04
CA GLU A 221 9.44 3.98 -8.72
C GLU A 221 8.55 4.67 -9.79
N ARG A 222 8.93 5.88 -10.23
CA ARG A 222 8.21 6.60 -11.31
C ARG A 222 8.24 5.83 -12.62
N ARG A 223 9.37 5.24 -12.97
CA ARG A 223 9.47 4.44 -14.21
C ARG A 223 8.66 3.16 -14.12
N GLN A 224 8.67 2.48 -12.98
CA GLN A 224 7.82 1.31 -12.73
C GLN A 224 6.34 1.66 -12.87
N THR A 225 5.86 2.69 -12.16
CA THR A 225 4.46 3.12 -12.25
C THR A 225 4.04 3.41 -13.70
N ALA A 226 4.91 4.08 -14.47
CA ALA A 226 4.62 4.34 -15.89
C ALA A 226 4.48 3.04 -16.69
N LEU A 227 5.38 2.08 -16.51
CA LEU A 227 5.32 0.77 -17.19
C LEU A 227 4.09 -0.03 -16.78
N GLU A 228 3.74 -0.06 -15.50
CA GLU A 228 2.55 -0.77 -15.02
C GLU A 228 1.25 -0.16 -15.56
N LEU A 229 1.18 1.16 -15.71
CA LEU A 229 0.07 1.84 -16.37
C LEU A 229 -0.03 1.47 -17.86
N GLU A 230 1.10 1.35 -18.55
CA GLU A 230 1.15 0.90 -19.96
C GLU A 230 0.65 -0.54 -20.08
N VAL A 231 0.99 -1.44 -19.14
CA VAL A 231 0.48 -2.82 -19.09
C VAL A 231 -1.04 -2.83 -18.93
N ALA A 232 -1.58 -2.04 -18.00
CA ALA A 232 -3.03 -1.94 -17.82
C ALA A 232 -3.72 -1.42 -19.08
N ALA A 233 -3.18 -0.37 -19.71
CA ALA A 233 -3.70 0.19 -20.95
C ALA A 233 -3.68 -0.84 -22.11
N ALA A 234 -2.59 -1.59 -22.27
CA ALA A 234 -2.47 -2.64 -23.27
C ALA A 234 -3.47 -3.80 -23.06
N ARG A 235 -3.87 -4.05 -21.81
CA ARG A 235 -4.90 -5.04 -21.45
C ARG A 235 -6.32 -4.47 -21.46
N GLY A 236 -6.49 -3.18 -21.77
CA GLY A 236 -7.79 -2.51 -21.77
C GLY A 236 -8.42 -2.36 -20.37
N VAL A 237 -7.60 -2.39 -19.31
CA VAL A 237 -8.04 -2.24 -17.93
C VAL A 237 -7.98 -0.75 -17.55
N PRO A 238 -9.13 -0.09 -17.27
CA PRO A 238 -9.13 1.30 -16.87
C PRO A 238 -8.56 1.47 -15.47
N VAL A 239 -7.65 2.44 -15.31
CA VAL A 239 -7.02 2.78 -14.04
C VAL A 239 -7.39 4.21 -13.64
N ARG A 240 -7.94 4.38 -12.45
CA ARG A 240 -8.09 5.68 -11.80
C ARG A 240 -7.03 5.81 -10.74
N ARG A 241 -6.05 6.67 -11.01
CA ARG A 241 -4.96 6.95 -10.10
C ARG A 241 -5.30 8.17 -9.23
N ILE A 242 -5.25 7.99 -7.92
CA ILE A 242 -5.34 9.06 -6.92
C ILE A 242 -3.95 9.24 -6.32
N GLU A 243 -3.34 10.38 -6.61
CA GLU A 243 -2.04 10.73 -6.05
C GLU A 243 -2.22 11.36 -4.66
N LEU A 244 -1.88 10.60 -3.64
CA LEU A 244 -1.92 11.01 -2.24
C LEU A 244 -0.62 11.74 -1.88
N ARG A 245 -0.71 13.07 -1.75
CA ARG A 245 0.45 13.95 -1.52
C ARG A 245 0.38 14.60 -0.14
N CYS A 246 1.51 14.56 0.58
CA CYS A 246 1.67 15.33 1.80
C CYS A 246 1.84 16.83 1.49
N VAL A 247 1.47 17.69 2.43
CA VAL A 247 1.71 19.15 2.33
C VAL A 247 3.20 19.44 2.48
N SER A 248 3.88 18.74 3.40
CA SER A 248 5.31 18.82 3.62
C SER A 248 5.93 17.41 3.60
N PRO A 249 7.23 17.27 3.35
CA PRO A 249 7.89 15.97 3.32
C PRO A 249 7.69 15.19 4.62
N VAL A 250 7.37 13.89 4.50
CA VAL A 250 7.22 12.96 5.61
C VAL A 250 8.20 11.82 5.43
N ALA A 251 9.02 11.55 6.44
CA ALA A 251 9.94 10.42 6.43
C ALA A 251 9.18 9.09 6.55
N VAL A 252 9.75 8.01 6.02
CA VAL A 252 9.11 6.68 6.04
C VAL A 252 8.88 6.13 7.45
N TRP A 253 9.57 6.66 8.45
CA TRP A 253 9.49 6.29 9.87
C TRP A 253 8.76 7.32 10.75
N ASP A 254 8.23 8.40 10.17
CA ASP A 254 7.55 9.46 10.92
C ASP A 254 6.05 9.17 11.04
N PHE A 255 5.70 8.32 11.98
CA PHE A 255 4.32 7.94 12.28
C PHE A 255 3.57 8.99 13.12
N GLN A 256 4.27 9.99 13.69
CA GLN A 256 3.65 11.01 14.57
C GLN A 256 2.64 11.90 13.85
N ARG A 257 2.67 11.93 12.53
CA ARG A 257 1.78 12.74 11.70
C ARG A 257 0.55 11.99 11.19
N ALA A 258 0.18 10.89 11.82
CA ALA A 258 -0.92 10.02 11.35
C ALA A 258 -2.24 10.80 11.16
N ASP A 259 -2.66 11.63 12.12
CA ASP A 259 -3.90 12.44 12.03
C ASP A 259 -3.94 13.35 10.81
N GLU A 260 -2.85 14.11 10.59
CA GLU A 260 -2.72 15.01 9.46
C GLU A 260 -2.82 14.24 8.13
N LEU A 261 -2.11 13.10 8.06
CA LEU A 261 -2.07 12.28 6.85
C LEU A 261 -3.42 11.64 6.55
N ILE A 262 -4.10 11.08 7.57
CA ILE A 262 -5.43 10.48 7.41
C ILE A 262 -6.43 11.55 6.90
N SER A 263 -6.47 12.71 7.56
CA SER A 263 -7.34 13.81 7.15
C SER A 263 -7.05 14.27 5.73
N ARG A 264 -5.77 14.40 5.38
CA ARG A 264 -5.33 14.82 4.05
C ARG A 264 -5.69 13.81 2.97
N GLY A 265 -5.50 12.51 3.23
CA GLY A 265 -5.86 11.43 2.30
C GLY A 265 -7.36 11.42 2.00
N TYR A 266 -8.18 11.63 3.02
CA TYR A 266 -9.62 11.78 2.88
C TYR A 266 -10.00 12.97 1.98
N GLU A 267 -9.45 14.16 2.25
CA GLU A 267 -9.74 15.36 1.46
C GLU A 267 -9.37 15.22 -0.01
N ILE A 268 -8.16 14.70 -0.30
CA ILE A 268 -7.70 14.50 -1.68
C ILE A 268 -8.68 13.57 -2.40
N THR A 269 -8.99 12.43 -1.79
CA THR A 269 -9.82 11.40 -2.41
C THR A 269 -11.25 11.89 -2.61
N ARG A 270 -11.81 12.65 -1.69
CA ARG A 270 -13.14 13.27 -1.85
C ARG A 270 -13.20 14.20 -3.06
N ARG A 271 -12.17 15.04 -3.23
CA ARG A 271 -12.09 15.95 -4.40
C ARG A 271 -12.01 15.19 -5.72
N GLU A 272 -11.21 14.12 -5.76
CA GLU A 272 -11.10 13.26 -6.94
C GLU A 272 -12.44 12.59 -7.27
N ILE A 273 -13.13 12.03 -6.27
CA ILE A 273 -14.45 11.41 -6.46
C ILE A 273 -15.47 12.43 -6.98
N ASP A 274 -15.48 13.63 -6.42
CA ASP A 274 -16.37 14.72 -6.88
C ASP A 274 -16.05 15.13 -8.34
N GLY A 275 -14.77 15.10 -8.74
CA GLY A 275 -14.33 15.27 -10.12
C GLY A 275 -14.86 14.17 -11.04
N TRP A 276 -14.79 12.92 -10.63
CA TRP A 276 -15.30 11.78 -11.41
C TRP A 276 -16.81 11.82 -11.64
N GLN A 277 -17.56 12.43 -10.73
CA GLN A 277 -19.01 12.62 -10.91
C GLN A 277 -19.34 13.63 -12.00
N ARG A 278 -18.47 14.63 -12.21
CA ARG A 278 -18.66 15.67 -13.24
C ARG A 278 -18.30 15.16 -14.62
N GLU A 279 -17.21 14.41 -14.74
CA GLU A 279 -16.67 13.84 -15.99
C GLU A 279 -16.36 12.36 -15.85
N PRO A 280 -17.37 11.49 -15.81
CA PRO A 280 -17.12 10.06 -15.69
C PRO A 280 -16.42 9.55 -16.96
N PRO A 281 -15.31 8.77 -16.84
CA PRO A 281 -14.63 8.23 -17.99
C PRO A 281 -15.56 7.34 -18.83
N PRO A 282 -15.36 7.27 -20.14
CA PRO A 282 -16.22 6.57 -21.08
C PRO A 282 -16.34 5.06 -20.80
N LEU A 283 -15.33 4.46 -20.16
CA LEU A 283 -15.25 3.02 -19.92
C LEU A 283 -15.73 2.58 -18.52
N TRP A 284 -16.33 3.47 -17.74
CA TRP A 284 -16.74 3.10 -16.38
C TRP A 284 -17.92 2.12 -16.38
N PRO A 285 -17.86 1.05 -15.52
CA PRO A 285 -18.95 0.11 -15.40
C PRO A 285 -20.27 0.78 -15.07
N GLN A 286 -21.36 0.33 -15.68
CA GLN A 286 -22.69 0.91 -15.45
C GLN A 286 -23.09 0.90 -13.96
N ARG A 287 -22.63 -0.10 -13.18
CA ARG A 287 -22.83 -0.19 -11.73
C ARG A 287 -22.23 0.99 -10.97
N LEU A 288 -20.99 1.37 -11.28
CA LEU A 288 -20.29 2.50 -10.68
C LEU A 288 -20.94 3.84 -11.06
N ARG A 289 -21.36 3.99 -12.33
CA ARG A 289 -22.11 5.15 -12.78
C ARG A 289 -23.44 5.31 -12.05
N ARG A 290 -24.17 4.20 -11.81
CA ARG A 290 -25.45 4.21 -11.06
C ARG A 290 -25.24 4.58 -9.59
N ARG A 291 -24.21 4.04 -8.93
CA ARG A 291 -23.89 4.37 -7.54
C ARG A 291 -23.50 5.83 -7.36
N LEU A 292 -22.64 6.36 -8.23
CA LEU A 292 -22.27 7.78 -8.20
C LEU A 292 -23.47 8.71 -8.44
N LYS A 293 -24.40 8.34 -9.36
CA LYS A 293 -25.65 9.10 -9.57
C LYS A 293 -26.55 9.07 -8.34
N SER A 294 -26.68 7.94 -7.64
CA SER A 294 -27.50 7.83 -6.44
C SER A 294 -26.99 8.68 -5.27
N ILE A 295 -25.69 8.90 -5.17
CA ILE A 295 -25.08 9.77 -4.15
C ILE A 295 -25.45 11.24 -4.43
N ARG A 296 -25.48 11.64 -5.73
CA ARG A 296 -25.86 13.00 -6.13
C ARG A 296 -27.33 13.31 -5.83
N SER A 297 -28.24 12.32 -5.97
CA SER A 297 -29.67 12.49 -5.67
C SER A 297 -30.00 12.58 -4.17
N LYS A 298 -29.08 12.19 -3.28
CA LYS A 298 -29.23 12.29 -1.82
C LYS A 298 -28.70 13.60 -1.23
N ARG A 299 -28.09 14.48 -2.05
CA ARG A 299 -27.51 15.77 -1.64
C ARG A 299 -28.30 16.99 -2.13
N VAL A 300 -29.46 16.78 -2.75
CA VAL A 300 -30.46 17.80 -3.12
C VAL A 300 -31.71 17.60 -2.17
#